data_30a7b7960ab0b83fc03f925028aba932
#
_entry.id   30a7b7960ab0b83fc03f925028aba932
#
_cell.length_a   1.000
_cell.length_b   1.000
_cell.length_c   1.000
_cell.angle_alpha   90.00
_cell.angle_beta   90.00
_cell.angle_gamma   90.00
#
_symmetry.space_group_name_H-M   'P 1'
#
loop_
_entity.id
_entity.type
_entity.pdbx_description
1 polymer ?
#
loop_
_entity_poly.entity_id
_entity_poly.type
_entity_poly.pdbx_seq_one_letter_code
_entity_poly.pdbx_strand_id
1 'polypeptide(L)'
;MRYDKMKKLLRKPISLFVFSCIVSIGTLLLYNIPFFRYVADNSNESVGGRIFLLTSLVVIMLALNFMMTYLLMFLMRIVGRILLAIFSIINATAVYFIITYSVMIDATTIENVFNTRYSEASGFFSWGLWLFILAFGVLPALWCLLQPVVIGKAKKLALYCGSSLAIALVVALANFNQTLFISQHDTELGGLLQPWSYLVNICRIASFSMDEQAEEIKLPDGRIADNDKAVVVLVIGESARKANFQLYGYKRDTNPLLSKLQDLKVYEATSCATYTTAGSKAILEPKDSGDLYELLPNYAYRTGVDVAWRTSNWGEPPIHIDEYLTDDELGDQYPDVDKDYDGILFAGIRQRIESSKSNKVLIILHTSTSHGPKYADKYPKDFEVYKPVARNVEEGEKNVGLLINAYDNTIRYTDFLLDNLITTLRAMTDWKSAMIFISDHGESLGENKMFMHGLPMKLAPKEQYEIPFLVWTSENFRNYKPKDELPAVLEQHYIFHSVLNLLSIDSPAYNKDFDIFK
;
A
#
# COMPACT_ATOMS: atom_id res chain seq x y z
N MET A 1 1.47 36.75 -42.42
CA MET A 1 2.71 36.30 -43.11
C MET A 1 3.83 35.82 -42.16
N ARG A 2 4.11 36.43 -40.99
CA ARG A 2 5.07 35.90 -40.00
C ARG A 2 4.56 34.66 -39.25
N TYR A 3 3.30 34.61 -38.87
CA TYR A 3 2.68 33.53 -38.14
C TYR A 3 2.60 32.21 -38.94
N ASP A 4 2.28 32.28 -40.24
CA ASP A 4 2.25 31.13 -41.14
C ASP A 4 3.64 30.59 -41.48
N LYS A 5 4.66 31.46 -41.55
CA LYS A 5 6.05 31.01 -41.69
C LYS A 5 6.55 30.30 -40.45
N MET A 6 6.19 30.76 -39.26
CA MET A 6 6.54 30.13 -37.99
C MET A 6 5.86 28.78 -37.81
N LYS A 7 4.57 28.63 -38.20
CA LYS A 7 3.85 27.35 -38.28
C LYS A 7 4.49 26.37 -39.26
N LYS A 8 5.01 26.86 -40.40
CA LYS A 8 5.71 26.02 -41.40
C LYS A 8 7.13 25.62 -40.97
N LEU A 9 7.83 26.40 -40.14
CA LEU A 9 9.18 26.08 -39.65
C LEU A 9 9.16 25.06 -38.53
N LEU A 10 8.12 25.07 -37.68
CA LEU A 10 7.98 24.17 -36.51
C LEU A 10 7.43 22.78 -36.86
N ARG A 11 7.02 22.51 -38.12
CA ARG A 11 6.34 21.26 -38.51
C ARG A 11 6.88 20.66 -39.81
N LYS A 12 8.19 20.63 -40.02
CA LYS A 12 8.75 19.81 -41.09
C LYS A 12 8.51 18.33 -40.76
N PRO A 13 7.93 17.53 -41.69
CA PRO A 13 7.77 16.11 -41.47
C PRO A 13 9.12 15.44 -41.30
N ILE A 14 9.26 14.61 -40.27
CA ILE A 14 10.44 13.79 -40.01
C ILE A 14 10.14 12.31 -40.31
N SER A 15 11.18 11.53 -40.60
CA SER A 15 11.01 10.09 -40.79
C SER A 15 10.64 9.41 -39.47
N LEU A 16 9.92 8.30 -39.54
CA LEU A 16 9.60 7.50 -38.36
C LEU A 16 10.86 7.05 -37.61
N PHE A 17 11.96 6.78 -38.31
CA PHE A 17 13.25 6.48 -37.70
C PHE A 17 13.73 7.62 -36.79
N VAL A 18 13.77 8.85 -37.31
CA VAL A 18 14.21 10.04 -36.55
C VAL A 18 13.26 10.30 -35.38
N PHE A 19 11.94 10.17 -35.61
CA PHE A 19 10.96 10.32 -34.55
C PHE A 19 11.21 9.32 -33.40
N SER A 20 11.42 8.05 -33.73
CA SER A 20 11.67 7.00 -32.73
C SER A 20 12.98 7.22 -31.99
N CYS A 21 14.03 7.71 -32.67
CA CYS A 21 15.29 8.09 -32.00
C CYS A 21 15.07 9.21 -30.98
N ILE A 22 14.34 10.28 -31.38
CA ILE A 22 14.10 11.42 -30.49
C ILE A 22 13.29 11.00 -29.26
N VAL A 23 12.21 10.22 -29.45
CA VAL A 23 11.40 9.72 -28.33
C VAL A 23 12.23 8.84 -27.41
N SER A 24 13.05 7.92 -27.95
CA SER A 24 13.86 7.00 -27.14
C SER A 24 14.91 7.72 -26.32
N ILE A 25 15.62 8.68 -26.94
CA ILE A 25 16.61 9.52 -26.25
C ILE A 25 15.92 10.40 -25.20
N GLY A 26 14.78 11.00 -25.56
CA GLY A 26 13.96 11.79 -24.63
C GLY A 26 13.52 10.96 -23.41
N THR A 27 12.99 9.75 -23.64
CA THR A 27 12.59 8.83 -22.56
C THR A 27 13.77 8.49 -21.64
N LEU A 28 14.93 8.22 -22.21
CA LEU A 28 16.13 7.93 -21.43
C LEU A 28 16.54 9.12 -20.55
N LEU A 29 16.63 10.31 -21.14
CA LEU A 29 17.16 11.49 -20.46
C LEU A 29 16.18 12.14 -19.48
N LEU A 30 14.88 12.07 -19.77
CA LEU A 30 13.86 12.72 -18.93
C LEU A 30 13.35 11.83 -17.80
N TYR A 31 13.31 10.50 -18.03
CA TYR A 31 12.56 9.62 -17.11
C TYR A 31 13.40 8.52 -16.46
N ASN A 32 14.66 8.29 -16.88
CA ASN A 32 15.45 7.18 -16.38
C ASN A 32 16.72 7.59 -15.60
N ILE A 33 16.83 8.88 -15.22
CA ILE A 33 17.93 9.34 -14.36
C ILE A 33 17.96 8.61 -13.03
N PRO A 34 16.84 8.41 -12.30
CA PRO A 34 16.85 7.65 -11.04
C PRO A 34 17.37 6.23 -11.20
N PHE A 35 16.97 5.53 -12.26
CA PHE A 35 17.47 4.20 -12.59
C PHE A 35 19.00 4.16 -12.73
N PHE A 36 19.57 5.04 -13.55
CA PHE A 36 21.03 5.07 -13.76
C PHE A 36 21.79 5.49 -12.50
N ARG A 37 21.22 6.38 -11.70
CA ARG A 37 21.78 6.76 -10.41
C ARG A 37 21.81 5.55 -9.46
N TYR A 38 20.72 4.80 -9.36
CA TYR A 38 20.66 3.59 -8.54
C TYR A 38 21.72 2.58 -8.94
N VAL A 39 21.86 2.29 -10.25
CA VAL A 39 22.90 1.37 -10.76
C VAL A 39 24.31 1.88 -10.44
N ALA A 40 24.55 3.18 -10.59
CA ALA A 40 25.87 3.77 -10.31
C ALA A 40 26.24 3.69 -8.82
N ASP A 41 25.26 3.88 -7.93
CA ASP A 41 25.48 3.91 -6.48
C ASP A 41 25.59 2.50 -5.87
N ASN A 42 24.93 1.48 -6.44
CA ASN A 42 24.84 0.13 -5.87
C ASN A 42 25.69 -0.92 -6.61
N SER A 43 26.31 -0.58 -7.74
CA SER A 43 27.20 -1.51 -8.45
C SER A 43 28.53 -1.65 -7.72
N ASN A 44 28.86 -2.87 -7.28
CA ASN A 44 30.14 -3.23 -6.65
C ASN A 44 31.29 -3.41 -7.64
N GLU A 45 31.08 -3.06 -8.92
CA GLU A 45 32.06 -3.20 -9.98
C GLU A 45 33.23 -2.19 -9.88
N SER A 46 34.35 -2.55 -10.47
CA SER A 46 35.41 -1.58 -10.72
C SER A 46 34.91 -0.39 -11.55
N VAL A 47 35.60 0.72 -11.51
CA VAL A 47 35.21 1.92 -12.29
C VAL A 47 34.99 1.57 -13.77
N GLY A 48 35.86 0.78 -14.37
CA GLY A 48 35.73 0.31 -15.76
C GLY A 48 34.53 -0.59 -15.99
N GLY A 49 34.28 -1.54 -15.09
CA GLY A 49 33.12 -2.44 -15.12
C GLY A 49 31.80 -1.67 -14.97
N ARG A 50 31.74 -0.68 -14.06
CA ARG A 50 30.58 0.17 -13.87
C ARG A 50 30.26 1.01 -15.11
N ILE A 51 31.27 1.63 -15.75
CA ILE A 51 31.09 2.37 -17.00
C ILE A 51 30.58 1.44 -18.11
N PHE A 52 31.12 0.22 -18.21
CA PHE A 52 30.68 -0.78 -19.17
C PHE A 52 29.22 -1.17 -18.93
N LEU A 53 28.83 -1.47 -17.69
CA LEU A 53 27.46 -1.80 -17.30
C LEU A 53 26.49 -0.66 -17.65
N LEU A 54 26.78 0.56 -17.21
CA LEU A 54 25.94 1.73 -17.48
C LEU A 54 25.77 1.97 -18.98
N THR A 55 26.88 1.91 -19.75
CA THR A 55 26.83 2.07 -21.21
C THR A 55 25.98 1.00 -21.87
N SER A 56 26.11 -0.24 -21.41
CA SER A 56 25.34 -1.39 -21.91
C SER A 56 23.84 -1.22 -21.65
N LEU A 57 23.46 -0.80 -20.44
CA LEU A 57 22.07 -0.51 -20.08
C LEU A 57 21.51 0.63 -20.93
N VAL A 58 22.27 1.71 -21.17
CA VAL A 58 21.88 2.79 -22.10
C VAL A 58 21.57 2.25 -23.49
N VAL A 59 22.45 1.40 -24.04
CA VAL A 59 22.26 0.84 -25.39
C VAL A 59 21.02 -0.07 -25.45
N ILE A 60 20.85 -0.95 -24.45
CA ILE A 60 19.68 -1.83 -24.37
C ILE A 60 18.38 -0.99 -24.29
N MET A 61 18.33 0.00 -23.39
CA MET A 61 17.16 0.84 -23.22
C MET A 61 16.83 1.66 -24.47
N LEU A 62 17.83 2.24 -25.13
CA LEU A 62 17.62 2.95 -26.39
C LEU A 62 17.07 2.01 -27.46
N ALA A 63 17.60 0.80 -27.58
CA ALA A 63 17.15 -0.18 -28.54
C ALA A 63 15.70 -0.63 -28.29
N LEU A 64 15.34 -0.94 -27.04
CA LEU A 64 13.99 -1.36 -26.67
C LEU A 64 12.96 -0.22 -26.81
N ASN A 65 13.27 0.99 -26.34
CA ASN A 65 12.38 2.15 -26.47
C ASN A 65 12.22 2.56 -27.93
N PHE A 66 13.29 2.47 -28.74
CA PHE A 66 13.19 2.70 -30.18
C PHE A 66 12.27 1.68 -30.84
N MET A 67 12.45 0.40 -30.57
CA MET A 67 11.63 -0.68 -31.11
C MET A 67 10.15 -0.48 -30.72
N MET A 68 9.87 -0.24 -29.46
CA MET A 68 8.51 0.02 -28.96
C MET A 68 7.87 1.21 -29.70
N THR A 69 8.55 2.36 -29.75
CA THR A 69 8.04 3.57 -30.41
C THR A 69 7.83 3.34 -31.90
N TYR A 70 8.77 2.67 -32.57
CA TYR A 70 8.69 2.38 -34.00
C TYR A 70 7.50 1.46 -34.32
N LEU A 71 7.30 0.40 -33.51
CA LEU A 71 6.16 -0.53 -33.64
C LEU A 71 4.82 0.18 -33.42
N LEU A 72 4.67 0.91 -32.31
CA LEU A 72 3.44 1.64 -32.00
C LEU A 72 3.05 2.59 -33.15
N MET A 73 4.00 3.38 -33.60
CA MET A 73 3.74 4.37 -34.66
C MET A 73 3.51 3.72 -36.04
N PHE A 74 4.19 2.62 -36.33
CA PHE A 74 4.02 1.93 -37.61
C PHE A 74 2.68 1.21 -37.71
N LEU A 75 2.28 0.50 -36.64
CA LEU A 75 1.07 -0.32 -36.61
C LEU A 75 -0.18 0.51 -36.33
N MET A 76 -0.10 1.44 -35.39
CA MET A 76 -1.28 2.11 -34.82
C MET A 76 -1.38 3.62 -35.16
N ARG A 77 -0.40 4.20 -35.83
CA ARG A 77 -0.39 5.61 -36.30
C ARG A 77 -0.94 6.62 -35.26
N ILE A 78 -2.24 6.99 -35.38
CA ILE A 78 -2.89 7.99 -34.50
C ILE A 78 -2.96 7.46 -33.07
N VAL A 79 -3.40 6.22 -32.87
CA VAL A 79 -3.45 5.59 -31.55
C VAL A 79 -2.05 5.49 -30.93
N GLY A 80 -1.03 5.13 -31.75
CA GLY A 80 0.36 5.12 -31.29
C GLY A 80 0.85 6.48 -30.77
N ARG A 81 0.43 7.59 -31.41
CA ARG A 81 0.74 8.95 -30.91
C ARG A 81 0.06 9.24 -29.58
N ILE A 82 -1.21 8.85 -29.46
CA ILE A 82 -1.97 9.03 -28.21
C ILE A 82 -1.33 8.23 -27.08
N LEU A 83 -0.95 6.98 -27.34
CA LEU A 83 -0.27 6.15 -26.34
C LEU A 83 1.08 6.76 -25.92
N LEU A 84 1.90 7.23 -26.86
CA LEU A 84 3.16 7.90 -26.54
C LEU A 84 2.97 9.20 -25.73
N ALA A 85 1.88 9.94 -26.02
CA ALA A 85 1.51 11.12 -25.24
C ALA A 85 1.08 10.74 -23.81
N ILE A 86 0.28 9.70 -23.65
CA ILE A 86 -0.12 9.14 -22.36
C ILE A 86 1.11 8.67 -21.59
N PHE A 87 2.00 7.91 -22.22
CA PHE A 87 3.25 7.45 -21.59
C PHE A 87 4.12 8.61 -21.12
N SER A 88 4.18 9.71 -21.87
CA SER A 88 4.95 10.89 -21.42
C SER A 88 4.39 11.49 -20.12
N ILE A 89 3.06 11.55 -19.97
CA ILE A 89 2.42 12.07 -18.75
C ILE A 89 2.62 11.10 -17.59
N ILE A 90 2.38 9.80 -17.81
CA ILE A 90 2.56 8.77 -16.76
C ILE A 90 4.02 8.71 -16.32
N ASN A 91 4.98 8.73 -17.25
CA ASN A 91 6.41 8.73 -16.92
C ASN A 91 6.81 9.94 -16.07
N ALA A 92 6.32 11.14 -16.42
CA ALA A 92 6.61 12.35 -15.64
C ALA A 92 6.04 12.24 -14.22
N THR A 93 4.80 11.74 -14.09
CA THR A 93 4.18 11.51 -12.78
C THR A 93 4.98 10.47 -11.98
N ALA A 94 5.27 9.31 -12.56
CA ALA A 94 6.05 8.26 -11.91
C ALA A 94 7.42 8.76 -11.43
N VAL A 95 8.15 9.47 -12.29
CA VAL A 95 9.48 10.02 -11.95
C VAL A 95 9.39 11.07 -10.85
N TYR A 96 8.35 11.89 -10.83
CA TYR A 96 8.12 12.82 -9.73
C TYR A 96 8.00 12.09 -8.39
N PHE A 97 7.18 11.04 -8.33
CA PHE A 97 7.00 10.22 -7.14
C PHE A 97 8.29 9.47 -6.74
N ILE A 98 9.01 8.92 -7.71
CA ILE A 98 10.31 8.28 -7.46
C ILE A 98 11.32 9.27 -6.84
N ILE A 99 11.43 10.47 -7.38
CA ILE A 99 12.42 11.45 -6.91
C ILE A 99 12.00 12.06 -5.57
N THR A 100 10.72 12.36 -5.40
CA THR A 100 10.22 13.10 -4.24
C THR A 100 9.98 12.17 -3.05
N TYR A 101 9.36 11.01 -3.29
CA TYR A 101 8.91 10.11 -2.22
C TYR A 101 9.68 8.80 -2.15
N SER A 102 10.68 8.60 -3.02
CA SER A 102 11.44 7.34 -3.13
C SER A 102 10.57 6.10 -3.42
N VAL A 103 9.40 6.29 -4.03
CA VAL A 103 8.47 5.23 -4.39
C VAL A 103 9.04 4.41 -5.55
N MET A 104 8.88 3.09 -5.51
CA MET A 104 9.17 2.19 -6.64
C MET A 104 7.86 1.82 -7.35
N ILE A 105 7.89 1.84 -8.68
CA ILE A 105 6.69 1.52 -9.49
C ILE A 105 6.63 0.01 -9.70
N ASP A 106 6.29 -0.71 -8.66
CA ASP A 106 6.06 -2.16 -8.67
C ASP A 106 4.56 -2.52 -8.77
N ALA A 107 4.22 -3.80 -8.68
CA ALA A 107 2.84 -4.26 -8.74
C ALA A 107 2.00 -3.67 -7.59
N THR A 108 2.54 -3.69 -6.38
CA THR A 108 1.89 -3.16 -5.17
C THR A 108 1.58 -1.67 -5.29
N THR A 109 2.55 -0.87 -5.76
CA THR A 109 2.34 0.57 -5.99
C THR A 109 1.23 0.82 -7.01
N ILE A 110 1.15 -0.01 -8.06
CA ILE A 110 0.10 0.13 -9.08
C ILE A 110 -1.27 -0.25 -8.51
N GLU A 111 -1.38 -1.33 -7.75
CA GLU A 111 -2.60 -1.71 -7.04
C GLU A 111 -3.06 -0.60 -6.11
N ASN A 112 -2.15 -0.04 -5.30
CA ASN A 112 -2.45 1.08 -4.43
C ASN A 112 -2.98 2.30 -5.20
N VAL A 113 -2.38 2.64 -6.36
CA VAL A 113 -2.87 3.75 -7.21
C VAL A 113 -4.31 3.52 -7.68
N PHE A 114 -4.67 2.28 -8.05
CA PHE A 114 -6.05 1.96 -8.48
C PHE A 114 -7.05 1.97 -7.31
N ASN A 115 -6.59 1.68 -6.11
CA ASN A 115 -7.41 1.59 -4.90
C ASN A 115 -7.47 2.90 -4.09
N THR A 116 -6.60 3.88 -4.36
CA THR A 116 -6.53 5.15 -3.63
C THR A 116 -7.77 6.02 -3.86
N ARG A 117 -8.44 6.45 -2.78
CA ARG A 117 -9.56 7.38 -2.85
C ARG A 117 -9.09 8.79 -3.26
N TYR A 118 -9.98 9.56 -3.91
CA TYR A 118 -9.66 10.93 -4.35
C TYR A 118 -9.24 11.85 -3.19
N SER A 119 -9.83 11.70 -2.01
CA SER A 119 -9.47 12.46 -0.80
C SER A 119 -7.98 12.30 -0.47
N GLU A 120 -7.45 11.10 -0.57
CA GLU A 120 -6.05 10.74 -0.32
C GLU A 120 -5.15 11.23 -1.45
N ALA A 121 -5.49 10.86 -2.69
CA ALA A 121 -4.74 11.29 -3.88
C ALA A 121 -4.57 12.81 -3.95
N SER A 122 -5.59 13.57 -3.51
CA SER A 122 -5.54 15.04 -3.49
C SER A 122 -4.48 15.61 -2.54
N GLY A 123 -3.99 14.83 -1.57
CA GLY A 123 -2.90 15.20 -0.66
C GLY A 123 -1.55 15.40 -1.37
N PHE A 124 -1.36 14.73 -2.50
CA PHE A 124 -0.16 14.84 -3.31
C PHE A 124 -0.21 16.00 -4.32
N PHE A 125 -1.34 16.69 -4.47
CA PHE A 125 -1.48 17.77 -5.44
C PHE A 125 -0.76 19.03 -4.98
N SER A 126 0.47 19.17 -5.41
CA SER A 126 1.33 20.33 -5.16
C SER A 126 1.60 21.12 -6.45
N TRP A 127 1.96 22.38 -6.32
CA TRP A 127 2.43 23.17 -7.47
C TRP A 127 3.67 22.55 -8.11
N GLY A 128 4.54 21.91 -7.31
CA GLY A 128 5.72 21.19 -7.80
C GLY A 128 5.34 20.06 -8.75
N LEU A 129 4.37 19.23 -8.37
CA LEU A 129 3.85 18.14 -9.20
C LEU A 129 3.29 18.66 -10.52
N TRP A 130 2.42 19.68 -10.47
CA TRP A 130 1.79 20.21 -11.68
C TRP A 130 2.79 20.85 -12.64
N LEU A 131 3.77 21.60 -12.14
CA LEU A 131 4.83 22.17 -12.96
C LEU A 131 5.73 21.08 -13.56
N PHE A 132 6.03 20.03 -12.80
CA PHE A 132 6.82 18.91 -13.29
C PHE A 132 6.08 18.14 -14.40
N ILE A 133 4.80 17.81 -14.19
CA ILE A 133 3.96 17.17 -15.22
C ILE A 133 3.82 18.05 -16.46
N LEU A 134 3.65 19.37 -16.29
CA LEU A 134 3.58 20.30 -17.42
C LEU A 134 4.87 20.27 -18.24
N ALA A 135 6.02 20.39 -17.58
CA ALA A 135 7.32 20.50 -18.24
C ALA A 135 7.78 19.18 -18.87
N PHE A 136 7.66 18.08 -18.13
CA PHE A 136 8.22 16.78 -18.52
C PHE A 136 7.16 15.77 -19.03
N GLY A 137 5.88 16.03 -18.82
CA GLY A 137 4.78 15.20 -19.33
C GLY A 137 4.06 15.84 -20.51
N VAL A 138 3.41 16.99 -20.26
CA VAL A 138 2.51 17.62 -21.25
C VAL A 138 3.27 18.18 -22.45
N LEU A 139 4.40 18.84 -22.27
CA LEU A 139 5.17 19.39 -23.40
C LEU A 139 5.70 18.28 -24.33
N PRO A 140 6.33 17.19 -23.86
CA PRO A 140 6.67 16.04 -24.70
C PRO A 140 5.46 15.38 -25.35
N ALA A 141 4.34 15.22 -24.62
CA ALA A 141 3.10 14.67 -25.15
C ALA A 141 2.56 15.50 -26.33
N LEU A 142 2.50 16.81 -26.19
CA LEU A 142 2.09 17.71 -27.26
C LEU A 142 3.02 17.61 -28.47
N TRP A 143 4.33 17.47 -28.24
CA TRP A 143 5.27 17.27 -29.34
C TRP A 143 4.98 15.95 -30.08
N CYS A 144 4.77 14.84 -29.37
CA CYS A 144 4.41 13.55 -29.97
C CYS A 144 3.13 13.62 -30.80
N LEU A 145 2.10 14.33 -30.31
CA LEU A 145 0.83 14.49 -31.00
C LEU A 145 0.93 15.38 -32.24
N LEU A 146 1.70 16.45 -32.16
CA LEU A 146 1.72 17.51 -33.16
C LEU A 146 2.79 17.34 -34.25
N GLN A 147 3.86 16.56 -34.00
CA GLN A 147 4.95 16.39 -34.96
C GLN A 147 4.48 15.54 -36.17
N PRO A 148 4.55 16.05 -37.41
CA PRO A 148 4.29 15.26 -38.59
C PRO A 148 5.35 14.18 -38.80
N VAL A 149 4.92 12.93 -39.03
CA VAL A 149 5.81 11.77 -39.18
C VAL A 149 5.49 11.06 -40.48
N VAL A 150 6.52 10.78 -41.27
CA VAL A 150 6.45 9.98 -42.49
C VAL A 150 6.74 8.51 -42.16
N ILE A 151 5.73 7.66 -42.34
CA ILE A 151 5.83 6.21 -42.09
C ILE A 151 6.51 5.53 -43.25
N GLY A 152 7.51 4.71 -42.98
CA GLY A 152 8.28 3.99 -43.98
C GLY A 152 7.60 2.72 -44.51
N LYS A 153 8.31 1.96 -45.37
CA LYS A 153 7.85 0.66 -45.88
C LYS A 153 8.03 -0.46 -44.82
N ALA A 154 7.22 -1.55 -44.94
CA ALA A 154 7.28 -2.71 -44.03
C ALA A 154 8.67 -3.37 -43.94
N LYS A 155 9.44 -3.38 -45.03
CA LYS A 155 10.83 -3.87 -45.00
C LYS A 155 11.72 -3.11 -44.01
N LYS A 156 11.48 -1.81 -43.82
CA LYS A 156 12.19 -1.01 -42.82
C LYS A 156 11.76 -1.33 -41.40
N LEU A 157 10.51 -1.73 -41.17
CA LEU A 157 10.03 -2.20 -39.88
C LEU A 157 10.84 -3.44 -39.44
N ALA A 158 10.86 -4.47 -40.28
CA ALA A 158 11.60 -5.70 -39.97
C ALA A 158 13.11 -5.43 -39.75
N LEU A 159 13.70 -4.57 -40.59
CA LEU A 159 15.12 -4.21 -40.46
C LEU A 159 15.39 -3.49 -39.14
N TYR A 160 14.67 -2.42 -38.83
CA TYR A 160 14.97 -1.58 -37.67
C TYR A 160 14.57 -2.24 -36.34
N CYS A 161 13.43 -2.89 -36.27
CA CYS A 161 13.05 -3.63 -35.06
C CYS A 161 13.90 -4.86 -34.85
N GLY A 162 14.21 -5.59 -35.93
CA GLY A 162 15.10 -6.76 -35.87
C GLY A 162 16.53 -6.39 -35.47
N SER A 163 17.08 -5.29 -36.03
CA SER A 163 18.41 -4.82 -35.61
C SER A 163 18.41 -4.30 -34.16
N SER A 164 17.37 -3.60 -33.71
CA SER A 164 17.26 -3.15 -32.33
C SER A 164 17.23 -4.31 -31.34
N LEU A 165 16.43 -5.35 -31.65
CA LEU A 165 16.37 -6.56 -30.82
C LEU A 165 17.72 -7.29 -30.81
N ALA A 166 18.36 -7.44 -31.98
CA ALA A 166 19.66 -8.07 -32.08
C ALA A 166 20.74 -7.32 -31.27
N ILE A 167 20.76 -5.99 -31.35
CA ILE A 167 21.68 -5.16 -30.54
C ILE A 167 21.41 -5.37 -29.05
N ALA A 168 20.15 -5.30 -28.61
CA ALA A 168 19.80 -5.51 -27.20
C ALA A 168 20.25 -6.90 -26.71
N LEU A 169 20.02 -7.95 -27.48
CA LEU A 169 20.43 -9.32 -27.13
C LEU A 169 21.96 -9.49 -27.09
N VAL A 170 22.68 -8.97 -28.06
CA VAL A 170 24.15 -9.06 -28.08
C VAL A 170 24.76 -8.33 -26.89
N VAL A 171 24.27 -7.15 -26.57
CA VAL A 171 24.76 -6.37 -25.43
C VAL A 171 24.36 -7.03 -24.11
N ALA A 172 23.17 -7.61 -24.00
CA ALA A 172 22.77 -8.37 -22.81
C ALA A 172 23.65 -9.60 -22.60
N LEU A 173 23.94 -10.35 -23.67
CA LEU A 173 24.87 -11.50 -23.61
C LEU A 173 26.30 -11.09 -23.23
N ALA A 174 26.76 -9.93 -23.70
CA ALA A 174 28.08 -9.40 -23.30
C ALA A 174 28.17 -9.04 -21.82
N ASN A 175 27.00 -8.79 -21.18
CA ASN A 175 26.87 -8.49 -19.75
C ASN A 175 26.36 -9.68 -18.92
N PHE A 176 26.47 -10.91 -19.43
CA PHE A 176 25.98 -12.09 -18.72
C PHE A 176 26.56 -12.23 -17.31
N ASN A 177 27.79 -11.79 -17.09
CA ASN A 177 28.42 -11.79 -15.75
C ASN A 177 27.74 -10.85 -14.75
N GLN A 178 26.90 -9.92 -15.21
CA GLN A 178 26.14 -8.99 -14.38
C GLN A 178 24.74 -9.50 -14.00
N THR A 179 24.39 -10.72 -14.42
CA THR A 179 23.10 -11.34 -14.11
C THR A 179 22.86 -11.44 -12.61
N LEU A 180 23.90 -11.67 -11.82
CA LEU A 180 23.77 -11.73 -10.36
C LEU A 180 23.36 -10.37 -9.77
N PHE A 181 23.99 -9.28 -10.21
CA PHE A 181 23.61 -7.92 -9.78
C PHE A 181 22.16 -7.59 -10.15
N ILE A 182 21.77 -7.90 -11.40
CA ILE A 182 20.40 -7.66 -11.88
C ILE A 182 19.40 -8.49 -11.08
N SER A 183 19.71 -9.76 -10.80
CA SER A 183 18.84 -10.66 -10.02
C SER A 183 18.73 -10.27 -8.54
N GLN A 184 19.78 -9.70 -7.97
CA GLN A 184 19.76 -9.22 -6.57
C GLN A 184 19.03 -7.89 -6.40
N HIS A 185 18.84 -7.13 -7.49
CA HIS A 185 18.21 -5.81 -7.50
C HIS A 185 17.05 -5.75 -8.51
N ASP A 186 16.40 -6.87 -8.78
CA ASP A 186 15.35 -6.97 -9.79
C ASP A 186 14.14 -6.08 -9.50
N THR A 187 13.74 -6.00 -8.24
CA THR A 187 12.63 -5.17 -7.77
C THR A 187 12.92 -3.69 -7.98
N GLU A 188 14.09 -3.22 -7.54
CA GLU A 188 14.48 -1.82 -7.65
C GLU A 188 14.70 -1.42 -9.11
N LEU A 189 15.43 -2.26 -9.86
CA LEU A 189 15.67 -2.01 -11.28
C LEU A 189 14.36 -2.04 -12.07
N GLY A 190 13.48 -3.00 -11.76
CA GLY A 190 12.16 -3.11 -12.37
C GLY A 190 11.27 -1.89 -12.07
N GLY A 191 11.24 -1.44 -10.82
CA GLY A 191 10.41 -0.31 -10.37
C GLY A 191 10.88 1.06 -10.86
N LEU A 192 12.18 1.21 -11.17
CA LEU A 192 12.75 2.48 -11.62
C LEU A 192 12.77 2.67 -13.14
N LEU A 193 12.54 1.61 -13.93
CA LEU A 193 12.74 1.58 -15.38
C LEU A 193 11.50 2.06 -16.15
N GLN A 194 11.46 3.35 -16.54
CA GLN A 194 10.32 3.92 -17.28
C GLN A 194 10.45 3.77 -18.81
N PRO A 195 9.38 3.41 -19.53
CA PRO A 195 7.99 3.10 -19.11
C PRO A 195 7.74 1.64 -18.73
N TRP A 196 8.78 0.81 -18.70
CA TRP A 196 8.66 -0.64 -18.57
C TRP A 196 8.14 -1.08 -17.20
N SER A 197 8.43 -0.31 -16.11
CA SER A 197 7.97 -0.61 -14.76
C SER A 197 6.46 -0.81 -14.70
N TYR A 198 5.67 0.20 -15.04
CA TYR A 198 4.21 0.08 -14.97
C TYR A 198 3.63 -0.82 -16.08
N LEU A 199 4.24 -0.87 -17.29
CA LEU A 199 3.76 -1.76 -18.36
C LEU A 199 3.88 -3.24 -17.97
N VAL A 200 5.03 -3.64 -17.43
CA VAL A 200 5.25 -5.03 -16.99
C VAL A 200 4.38 -5.36 -15.78
N ASN A 201 4.31 -4.48 -14.79
CA ASN A 201 3.54 -4.74 -13.58
C ASN A 201 2.02 -4.73 -13.82
N ILE A 202 1.49 -3.88 -14.70
CA ILE A 202 0.09 -3.97 -15.12
C ILE A 202 -0.19 -5.32 -15.80
N CYS A 203 0.69 -5.79 -16.70
CA CYS A 203 0.53 -7.11 -17.30
C CYS A 203 0.62 -8.23 -16.27
N ARG A 204 1.50 -8.11 -15.27
CA ARG A 204 1.63 -9.05 -14.15
C ARG A 204 0.34 -9.09 -13.33
N ILE A 205 -0.17 -7.94 -12.89
CA ILE A 205 -1.44 -7.83 -12.16
C ILE A 205 -2.59 -8.43 -12.97
N ALA A 206 -2.70 -8.07 -14.26
CA ALA A 206 -3.73 -8.63 -15.12
C ALA A 206 -3.61 -10.15 -15.31
N SER A 207 -2.40 -10.71 -15.27
CA SER A 207 -2.19 -12.17 -15.33
C SER A 207 -2.57 -12.82 -14.00
N PHE A 208 -2.23 -12.20 -12.88
CA PHE A 208 -2.60 -12.70 -11.55
C PHE A 208 -4.09 -12.59 -11.29
N SER A 209 -4.76 -11.50 -11.66
CA SER A 209 -6.22 -11.40 -11.56
C SER A 209 -6.98 -12.38 -12.47
N MET A 210 -6.35 -12.93 -13.49
CA MET A 210 -6.88 -14.07 -14.25
C MET A 210 -6.67 -15.41 -13.52
N ASP A 211 -5.63 -15.51 -12.68
CA ASP A 211 -5.37 -16.65 -11.79
C ASP A 211 -6.09 -16.50 -10.42
N GLU A 212 -6.51 -15.28 -10.05
CA GLU A 212 -7.32 -14.98 -8.84
C GLU A 212 -8.80 -15.44 -8.92
N GLN A 213 -9.19 -16.16 -9.94
CA GLN A 213 -10.24 -17.16 -9.84
C GLN A 213 -9.75 -18.44 -9.10
N ALA A 214 -8.60 -18.36 -8.40
CA ALA A 214 -8.20 -19.37 -7.44
C ALA A 214 -9.30 -19.43 -6.36
N GLU A 215 -10.04 -20.53 -6.34
CA GLU A 215 -11.05 -20.78 -5.33
C GLU A 215 -10.40 -20.64 -3.94
N GLU A 216 -10.98 -19.80 -3.09
CA GLU A 216 -10.59 -19.68 -1.69
C GLU A 216 -10.44 -21.08 -1.08
N ILE A 217 -9.27 -21.38 -0.51
CA ILE A 217 -9.02 -22.68 0.13
C ILE A 217 -9.85 -22.73 1.40
N LYS A 218 -10.98 -23.44 1.33
CA LYS A 218 -11.87 -23.64 2.47
C LYS A 218 -11.16 -24.32 3.61
N LEU A 219 -11.29 -23.76 4.80
CA LEU A 219 -10.80 -24.38 6.02
C LEU A 219 -11.70 -25.55 6.44
N PRO A 220 -11.16 -26.54 7.17
CA PRO A 220 -11.96 -27.64 7.73
C PRO A 220 -13.10 -27.11 8.61
N ASP A 221 -14.23 -27.79 8.64
CA ASP A 221 -15.39 -27.36 9.42
C ASP A 221 -15.05 -27.26 10.92
N GLY A 222 -15.45 -26.12 11.50
CA GLY A 222 -15.38 -25.86 12.94
C GLY A 222 -16.77 -25.93 13.59
N ARG A 223 -16.79 -25.88 14.90
CA ARG A 223 -18.01 -25.79 15.70
C ARG A 223 -17.81 -24.93 16.93
N ILE A 224 -18.85 -24.27 17.38
CA ILE A 224 -18.87 -23.59 18.66
C ILE A 224 -18.90 -24.62 19.78
N ALA A 225 -17.92 -24.60 20.69
CA ALA A 225 -17.74 -25.63 21.72
C ALA A 225 -18.57 -25.39 23.00
N ASP A 226 -19.01 -24.14 23.24
CA ASP A 226 -19.81 -23.77 24.41
C ASP A 226 -20.89 -22.73 24.08
N ASN A 227 -21.81 -22.49 25.03
CA ASN A 227 -22.89 -21.51 24.87
C ASN A 227 -22.68 -20.22 25.67
N ASP A 228 -21.49 -19.98 26.21
CA ASP A 228 -21.19 -18.75 26.93
C ASP A 228 -21.27 -17.56 25.99
N LYS A 229 -21.79 -16.44 26.51
CA LYS A 229 -21.79 -15.18 25.76
C LYS A 229 -20.36 -14.63 25.67
N ALA A 230 -19.83 -14.58 24.46
CA ALA A 230 -18.50 -14.03 24.19
C ALA A 230 -18.52 -13.08 22.99
N VAL A 231 -17.87 -11.93 23.15
CA VAL A 231 -17.68 -10.96 22.08
C VAL A 231 -16.19 -10.62 21.93
N VAL A 232 -15.71 -10.67 20.72
CA VAL A 232 -14.39 -10.17 20.33
C VAL A 232 -14.59 -8.98 19.39
N VAL A 233 -14.00 -7.83 19.73
CA VAL A 233 -13.91 -6.69 18.84
C VAL A 233 -12.46 -6.60 18.36
N LEU A 234 -12.25 -6.92 17.10
CA LEU A 234 -10.95 -6.79 16.42
C LEU A 234 -10.90 -5.42 15.73
N VAL A 235 -9.98 -4.57 16.17
CA VAL A 235 -9.74 -3.27 15.56
C VAL A 235 -8.47 -3.37 14.74
N ILE A 236 -8.61 -3.28 13.42
CA ILE A 236 -7.49 -3.23 12.49
C ILE A 236 -7.14 -1.76 12.29
N GLY A 237 -5.96 -1.37 12.79
CA GLY A 237 -5.42 -0.02 12.62
C GLY A 237 -4.78 0.10 11.23
N GLU A 238 -4.90 1.26 10.63
CA GLU A 238 -4.27 1.61 9.35
C GLU A 238 -3.00 2.42 9.59
N SER A 239 -1.87 1.97 9.00
CA SER A 239 -0.59 2.69 9.01
C SER A 239 -0.09 3.10 10.42
N ALA A 240 -0.58 2.44 11.48
CA ALA A 240 -0.20 2.79 12.85
C ALA A 240 1.14 2.16 13.21
N ARG A 241 2.19 3.00 13.33
CA ARG A 241 3.54 2.53 13.67
C ARG A 241 3.81 2.51 15.16
N LYS A 242 4.45 1.47 15.64
CA LYS A 242 4.84 1.30 17.06
C LYS A 242 5.64 2.49 17.61
N ALA A 243 6.51 3.07 16.79
CA ALA A 243 7.45 4.11 17.19
C ALA A 243 6.81 5.39 17.78
N ASN A 244 5.53 5.66 17.48
CA ASN A 244 4.80 6.83 17.97
C ASN A 244 3.81 6.51 19.11
N PHE A 245 3.77 5.26 19.60
CA PHE A 245 2.94 4.91 20.74
C PHE A 245 3.72 5.09 22.05
N GLN A 246 3.19 5.89 22.98
CA GLN A 246 3.74 6.03 24.34
C GLN A 246 3.84 4.68 25.06
N LEU A 247 2.92 3.77 24.81
CA LEU A 247 2.90 2.41 25.34
C LEU A 247 4.17 1.61 25.03
N TYR A 248 4.91 1.96 23.99
CA TYR A 248 6.20 1.36 23.61
C TYR A 248 7.41 2.27 23.92
N GLY A 249 7.21 3.28 24.74
CA GLY A 249 8.29 4.16 25.21
C GLY A 249 8.50 5.43 24.38
N TYR A 250 7.57 5.78 23.49
CA TYR A 250 7.63 7.07 22.82
C TYR A 250 7.53 8.21 23.82
N LYS A 251 8.30 9.28 23.59
CA LYS A 251 8.46 10.37 24.58
C LYS A 251 7.26 11.29 24.69
N ARG A 252 6.39 11.35 23.65
CA ARG A 252 5.19 12.17 23.67
C ARG A 252 4.03 11.39 24.26
N ASP A 253 3.11 12.11 24.90
CA ASP A 253 1.90 11.56 25.52
C ASP A 253 0.84 11.27 24.46
N THR A 254 1.09 10.25 23.64
CA THR A 254 0.19 9.83 22.53
C THR A 254 -0.85 8.81 22.96
N ASN A 255 -0.66 8.14 24.11
CA ASN A 255 -1.62 7.19 24.67
C ASN A 255 -2.01 7.55 26.12
N PRO A 256 -2.56 8.77 26.39
CA PRO A 256 -2.83 9.25 27.75
C PRO A 256 -3.92 8.47 28.49
N LEU A 257 -4.81 7.78 27.77
CA LEU A 257 -5.91 7.00 28.36
C LEU A 257 -5.49 5.54 28.52
N LEU A 258 -5.06 4.90 27.50
CA LEU A 258 -4.66 3.48 27.51
C LEU A 258 -3.46 3.20 28.43
N SER A 259 -2.54 4.14 28.59
CA SER A 259 -1.39 4.00 29.50
C SER A 259 -1.77 3.88 30.99
N LYS A 260 -3.00 4.26 31.35
CA LYS A 260 -3.53 4.13 32.72
C LYS A 260 -4.17 2.77 33.00
N LEU A 261 -4.45 2.00 31.95
CA LEU A 261 -5.12 0.70 32.08
C LEU A 261 -4.11 -0.38 32.48
N GLN A 262 -4.28 -0.94 33.69
CA GLN A 262 -3.40 -2.01 34.19
C GLN A 262 -3.71 -3.39 33.58
N ASP A 263 -4.90 -3.56 33.05
CA ASP A 263 -5.41 -4.79 32.43
C ASP A 263 -5.21 -4.84 30.92
N LEU A 264 -4.62 -3.79 30.31
CA LEU A 264 -4.20 -3.78 28.91
C LEU A 264 -2.86 -4.52 28.75
N LYS A 265 -2.79 -5.43 27.80
CA LYS A 265 -1.55 -6.12 27.42
C LYS A 265 -1.00 -5.51 26.14
N VAL A 266 0.30 -5.31 26.12
CA VAL A 266 1.04 -4.69 25.02
C VAL A 266 2.07 -5.71 24.53
N TYR A 267 2.03 -6.04 23.25
CA TYR A 267 2.93 -7.02 22.64
C TYR A 267 3.79 -6.36 21.56
N GLU A 268 5.02 -6.82 21.43
CA GLU A 268 5.86 -6.50 20.27
C GLU A 268 5.37 -7.27 19.06
N ALA A 269 5.15 -6.59 17.95
CA ALA A 269 4.67 -7.21 16.71
C ALA A 269 5.27 -6.61 15.45
N THR A 270 5.28 -7.41 14.40
CA THR A 270 5.65 -6.99 13.05
C THR A 270 4.56 -7.38 12.06
N SER A 271 4.35 -6.52 11.06
CA SER A 271 3.54 -6.86 9.89
C SER A 271 4.35 -7.70 8.89
N CYS A 272 3.66 -8.52 8.11
CA CYS A 272 4.26 -9.31 7.03
C CYS A 272 4.56 -8.47 5.79
N ALA A 273 3.91 -7.32 5.66
CA ALA A 273 4.01 -6.40 4.53
C ALA A 273 3.99 -4.95 5.01
N THR A 274 4.24 -4.04 4.10
CA THR A 274 4.26 -2.59 4.33
C THR A 274 3.09 -1.89 3.66
N TYR A 275 1.98 -2.60 3.37
CA TYR A 275 0.81 -2.08 2.68
C TYR A 275 -0.47 -2.84 3.07
N THR A 276 -1.60 -2.16 2.96
CA THR A 276 -2.89 -2.56 3.55
C THR A 276 -3.39 -3.92 3.11
N THR A 277 -3.41 -4.21 1.79
CA THR A 277 -4.01 -5.45 1.27
C THR A 277 -3.35 -6.71 1.84
N ALA A 278 -2.00 -6.75 1.86
CA ALA A 278 -1.28 -7.90 2.42
C ALA A 278 -1.29 -7.92 3.95
N GLY A 279 -1.19 -6.75 4.60
CA GLY A 279 -1.25 -6.64 6.06
C GLY A 279 -2.60 -7.09 6.62
N SER A 280 -3.70 -6.61 6.02
CA SER A 280 -5.07 -7.02 6.41
C SER A 280 -5.31 -8.51 6.17
N LYS A 281 -4.84 -9.05 5.02
CA LYS A 281 -4.90 -10.48 4.76
C LYS A 281 -4.18 -11.28 5.83
N ALA A 282 -2.95 -10.90 6.20
CA ALA A 282 -2.15 -11.61 7.20
C ALA A 282 -2.77 -11.63 8.60
N ILE A 283 -3.51 -10.57 8.98
CA ILE A 283 -4.27 -10.54 10.24
C ILE A 283 -5.39 -11.58 10.24
N LEU A 284 -6.01 -11.84 9.08
CA LEU A 284 -7.23 -12.60 8.94
C LEU A 284 -7.01 -14.06 8.51
N GLU A 285 -5.82 -14.42 8.05
CA GLU A 285 -5.52 -15.79 7.61
C GLU A 285 -4.87 -16.66 8.71
N PRO A 286 -5.00 -17.99 8.63
CA PRO A 286 -4.46 -18.89 9.67
C PRO A 286 -2.94 -19.01 9.66
N LYS A 287 -2.28 -18.59 8.60
CA LYS A 287 -0.81 -18.61 8.46
C LYS A 287 -0.38 -17.68 7.34
N ASP A 288 0.83 -17.13 7.45
CA ASP A 288 1.44 -16.40 6.34
C ASP A 288 1.76 -17.35 5.19
N SER A 289 1.08 -17.16 4.06
CA SER A 289 1.28 -17.97 2.85
C SER A 289 0.90 -17.19 1.59
N GLY A 290 1.40 -17.65 0.44
CA GLY A 290 0.99 -17.11 -0.86
C GLY A 290 -0.42 -17.53 -1.31
N ASP A 291 -1.04 -18.51 -0.61
CA ASP A 291 -2.36 -19.01 -0.95
C ASP A 291 -3.46 -18.10 -0.38
N LEU A 292 -4.65 -18.15 -0.96
CA LEU A 292 -5.84 -17.50 -0.42
C LEU A 292 -6.64 -18.52 0.41
N TYR A 293 -6.45 -18.52 1.72
CA TYR A 293 -7.27 -19.30 2.64
C TYR A 293 -8.57 -18.58 2.98
N GLU A 294 -9.59 -19.36 3.38
CA GLU A 294 -10.79 -18.82 3.99
C GLU A 294 -10.43 -17.97 5.21
N LEU A 295 -10.81 -16.68 5.17
CA LEU A 295 -10.40 -15.69 6.14
C LEU A 295 -11.22 -15.77 7.43
N LEU A 296 -10.68 -15.27 8.53
CA LEU A 296 -11.30 -15.30 9.86
C LEU A 296 -12.77 -14.88 9.87
N PRO A 297 -13.21 -13.75 9.28
CA PRO A 297 -14.62 -13.35 9.32
C PRO A 297 -15.50 -14.34 8.57
N ASN A 298 -15.10 -14.82 7.39
CA ASN A 298 -15.83 -15.80 6.59
C ASN A 298 -15.97 -17.13 7.32
N TYR A 299 -14.87 -17.60 7.90
CA TYR A 299 -14.80 -18.82 8.67
C TYR A 299 -15.66 -18.78 9.95
N ALA A 300 -15.53 -17.70 10.73
CA ALA A 300 -16.33 -17.50 11.93
C ALA A 300 -17.83 -17.43 11.61
N TYR A 301 -18.20 -16.67 10.57
CA TYR A 301 -19.58 -16.57 10.09
C TYR A 301 -20.16 -17.94 9.69
N ARG A 302 -19.42 -18.71 8.89
CA ARG A 302 -19.80 -20.05 8.47
C ARG A 302 -19.94 -21.04 9.64
N THR A 303 -19.18 -20.81 10.72
CA THR A 303 -19.24 -21.64 11.94
C THR A 303 -20.43 -21.25 12.85
N GLY A 304 -21.17 -20.18 12.54
CA GLY A 304 -22.35 -19.75 13.28
C GLY A 304 -22.11 -18.61 14.29
N VAL A 305 -20.95 -17.97 14.23
CA VAL A 305 -20.68 -16.71 14.93
C VAL A 305 -21.46 -15.59 14.24
N ASP A 306 -22.02 -14.67 15.00
CA ASP A 306 -22.59 -13.43 14.47
C ASP A 306 -21.47 -12.45 14.18
N VAL A 307 -21.20 -12.22 12.90
CA VAL A 307 -20.06 -11.41 12.45
C VAL A 307 -20.52 -10.10 11.82
N ALA A 308 -19.91 -8.99 12.22
CA ALA A 308 -20.08 -7.70 11.59
C ALA A 308 -18.72 -7.09 11.20
N TRP A 309 -18.64 -6.52 10.00
CA TRP A 309 -17.50 -5.76 9.52
C TRP A 309 -17.92 -4.29 9.32
N ARG A 310 -17.12 -3.37 9.87
CA ARG A 310 -17.29 -1.94 9.69
C ARG A 310 -15.99 -1.32 9.21
N THR A 311 -16.05 -0.54 8.15
CA THR A 311 -14.85 0.03 7.53
C THR A 311 -15.01 1.49 7.12
N SER A 312 -13.97 2.27 7.33
CA SER A 312 -13.71 3.57 6.71
C SER A 312 -12.52 3.48 5.74
N ASN A 313 -11.98 2.28 5.55
CA ASN A 313 -10.79 1.98 4.78
C ASN A 313 -11.13 1.21 3.49
N TRP A 314 -10.12 0.75 2.78
CA TRP A 314 -10.21 -0.03 1.55
C TRP A 314 -9.06 -1.07 1.51
N GLY A 315 -9.06 -1.92 0.48
CA GLY A 315 -8.00 -2.93 0.31
C GLY A 315 -8.21 -4.19 1.15
N GLU A 316 -9.42 -4.38 1.68
CA GLU A 316 -9.80 -5.61 2.35
C GLU A 316 -9.80 -6.78 1.37
N PRO A 317 -9.34 -7.96 1.82
CA PRO A 317 -9.55 -9.19 1.07
C PRO A 317 -11.06 -9.53 1.00
N PRO A 318 -11.48 -10.48 0.15
CA PRO A 318 -12.90 -10.82 -0.02
C PRO A 318 -13.58 -11.23 1.30
N ILE A 319 -14.59 -10.46 1.73
CA ILE A 319 -15.39 -10.67 2.94
C ILE A 319 -16.79 -11.14 2.55
N HIS A 320 -17.19 -12.35 2.99
CA HIS A 320 -18.44 -13.01 2.63
C HIS A 320 -19.33 -13.21 3.87
N ILE A 321 -19.86 -12.11 4.41
CA ILE A 321 -20.74 -12.05 5.58
C ILE A 321 -21.96 -11.17 5.28
N ASP A 322 -23.02 -11.29 6.06
CA ASP A 322 -24.26 -10.52 5.84
C ASP A 322 -24.14 -9.04 6.23
N GLU A 323 -23.37 -8.72 7.28
CA GLU A 323 -23.23 -7.37 7.80
C GLU A 323 -21.84 -6.80 7.50
N TYR A 324 -21.70 -6.19 6.34
CA TYR A 324 -20.54 -5.39 5.93
C TYR A 324 -21.01 -3.96 5.72
N LEU A 325 -20.53 -3.02 6.54
CA LEU A 325 -20.97 -1.62 6.57
C LEU A 325 -19.79 -0.66 6.38
N THR A 326 -19.97 0.27 5.46
CA THR A 326 -19.04 1.37 5.22
C THR A 326 -19.31 2.55 6.16
N ASP A 327 -18.38 3.49 6.24
CA ASP A 327 -18.55 4.78 6.94
C ASP A 327 -19.81 5.54 6.49
N ASP A 328 -20.11 5.55 5.17
CA ASP A 328 -21.31 6.17 4.61
C ASP A 328 -22.59 5.50 5.13
N GLU A 329 -22.67 4.16 5.07
CA GLU A 329 -23.84 3.41 5.54
C GLU A 329 -24.04 3.52 7.07
N LEU A 330 -22.93 3.59 7.82
CA LEU A 330 -22.97 3.86 9.25
C LEU A 330 -23.42 5.30 9.55
N GLY A 331 -23.01 6.29 8.75
CA GLY A 331 -23.45 7.67 8.85
C GLY A 331 -24.96 7.82 8.65
N ASP A 332 -25.55 7.03 7.75
CA ASP A 332 -27.00 6.98 7.56
C ASP A 332 -27.72 6.38 8.78
N GLN A 333 -27.11 5.39 9.47
CA GLN A 333 -27.67 4.77 10.68
C GLN A 333 -27.46 5.62 11.93
N TYR A 334 -26.37 6.37 12.02
CA TYR A 334 -25.98 7.18 13.18
C TYR A 334 -25.71 8.63 12.78
N PRO A 335 -26.73 9.40 12.35
CA PRO A 335 -26.57 10.75 11.78
C PRO A 335 -26.01 11.79 12.75
N ASP A 336 -26.02 11.51 14.05
CA ASP A 336 -25.45 12.39 15.09
C ASP A 336 -23.93 12.18 15.27
N VAL A 337 -23.32 11.20 14.60
CA VAL A 337 -21.89 10.91 14.64
C VAL A 337 -21.27 11.33 13.32
N ASP A 338 -20.16 12.06 13.40
CA ASP A 338 -19.44 12.52 12.21
C ASP A 338 -18.80 11.33 11.49
N LYS A 339 -19.27 11.06 10.27
CA LYS A 339 -18.82 9.94 9.45
C LYS A 339 -17.45 10.15 8.79
N ASP A 340 -16.95 11.38 8.78
CA ASP A 340 -15.65 11.70 8.20
C ASP A 340 -14.47 11.22 9.09
N TYR A 341 -14.78 10.72 10.30
CA TYR A 341 -13.81 10.20 11.25
C TYR A 341 -14.16 8.79 11.71
N ASP A 342 -13.15 7.99 12.04
CA ASP A 342 -13.30 6.59 12.46
C ASP A 342 -14.21 6.38 13.70
N GLY A 343 -14.54 7.44 14.44
CA GLY A 343 -15.53 7.37 15.52
C GLY A 343 -16.85 6.77 15.08
N ILE A 344 -17.22 6.89 13.81
CA ILE A 344 -18.44 6.31 13.24
C ILE A 344 -18.44 4.77 13.31
N LEU A 345 -17.29 4.12 13.15
CA LEU A 345 -17.16 2.67 13.22
C LEU A 345 -17.53 2.13 14.61
N PHE A 346 -17.31 2.94 15.64
CA PHE A 346 -17.57 2.59 17.04
C PHE A 346 -19.00 2.96 17.49
N ALA A 347 -19.78 3.61 16.64
CA ALA A 347 -21.14 4.02 16.97
C ALA A 347 -22.03 2.80 17.25
N GLY A 348 -22.83 2.85 18.32
CA GLY A 348 -23.82 1.83 18.65
C GLY A 348 -23.27 0.41 18.89
N ILE A 349 -21.97 0.21 19.15
CA ILE A 349 -21.34 -1.13 19.35
C ILE A 349 -22.08 -1.91 20.46
N ARG A 350 -22.39 -1.27 21.58
CA ARG A 350 -23.14 -1.94 22.66
C ARG A 350 -24.49 -2.47 22.17
N GLN A 351 -25.25 -1.61 21.49
CA GLN A 351 -26.56 -1.97 20.95
C GLN A 351 -26.46 -3.11 19.93
N ARG A 352 -25.41 -3.08 19.08
CA ARG A 352 -25.16 -4.13 18.10
C ARG A 352 -24.90 -5.48 18.76
N ILE A 353 -24.08 -5.51 19.82
CA ILE A 353 -23.80 -6.74 20.58
C ILE A 353 -25.06 -7.25 21.28
N GLU A 354 -25.81 -6.37 21.98
CA GLU A 354 -27.02 -6.74 22.72
C GLU A 354 -28.16 -7.22 21.82
N SER A 355 -28.21 -6.77 20.56
CA SER A 355 -29.20 -7.21 19.56
C SER A 355 -28.89 -8.54 18.90
N SER A 356 -27.69 -9.10 19.11
CA SER A 356 -27.30 -10.38 18.53
C SER A 356 -28.17 -11.52 19.01
N LYS A 357 -28.52 -12.41 18.08
CA LYS A 357 -29.22 -13.68 18.39
C LYS A 357 -28.24 -14.81 18.73
N SER A 358 -26.96 -14.62 18.43
CA SER A 358 -25.90 -15.56 18.76
C SER A 358 -25.26 -15.20 20.10
N ASN A 359 -24.81 -16.22 20.82
CA ASN A 359 -23.97 -16.05 22.00
C ASN A 359 -22.49 -15.79 21.65
N LYS A 360 -22.11 -15.88 20.40
CA LYS A 360 -20.76 -15.61 19.91
C LYS A 360 -20.80 -14.49 18.89
N VAL A 361 -20.11 -13.40 19.18
CA VAL A 361 -20.10 -12.19 18.35
C VAL A 361 -18.67 -11.81 18.01
N LEU A 362 -18.39 -11.56 16.73
CA LEU A 362 -17.15 -11.00 16.22
C LEU A 362 -17.47 -9.68 15.51
N ILE A 363 -16.92 -8.59 15.98
CA ILE A 363 -17.03 -7.30 15.30
C ILE A 363 -15.62 -6.90 14.84
N ILE A 364 -15.47 -6.60 13.56
CA ILE A 364 -14.21 -6.13 12.98
C ILE A 364 -14.38 -4.67 12.59
N LEU A 365 -13.48 -3.82 13.09
CA LEU A 365 -13.44 -2.39 12.80
C LEU A 365 -12.15 -2.09 12.04
N HIS A 366 -12.25 -1.83 10.74
CA HIS A 366 -11.09 -1.50 9.90
C HIS A 366 -11.02 0.01 9.74
N THR A 367 -10.09 0.62 10.46
CA THR A 367 -9.94 2.07 10.61
C THR A 367 -9.07 2.67 9.51
N SER A 368 -9.13 4.00 9.33
CA SER A 368 -8.28 4.77 8.42
C SER A 368 -7.50 5.92 9.11
N THR A 369 -7.54 5.99 10.43
CA THR A 369 -7.10 7.16 11.21
C THR A 369 -5.66 7.59 10.96
N SER A 370 -4.70 6.67 10.82
CA SER A 370 -3.30 7.03 10.63
C SER A 370 -2.83 6.96 9.16
N HIS A 371 -3.76 6.83 8.21
CA HIS A 371 -3.44 6.79 6.79
C HIS A 371 -3.02 8.16 6.26
N GLY A 372 -1.82 8.22 5.66
CA GLY A 372 -1.29 9.42 5.01
C GLY A 372 -1.94 9.73 3.65
N PRO A 373 -1.54 10.80 3.00
CA PRO A 373 -0.57 11.82 3.46
C PRO A 373 -1.19 12.98 4.26
N LYS A 374 -2.52 13.02 4.43
CA LYS A 374 -3.25 14.12 5.10
C LYS A 374 -3.65 13.72 6.52
N TYR A 375 -2.69 13.40 7.36
CA TYR A 375 -2.96 12.98 8.76
C TYR A 375 -3.81 13.99 9.53
N ALA A 376 -3.66 15.30 9.24
CA ALA A 376 -4.42 16.35 9.92
C ALA A 376 -5.93 16.35 9.62
N ASP A 377 -6.37 15.63 8.59
CA ASP A 377 -7.78 15.49 8.21
C ASP A 377 -8.40 14.19 8.80
N LYS A 378 -7.61 13.37 9.52
CA LYS A 378 -8.01 12.04 10.02
C LYS A 378 -8.51 12.04 11.47
N TYR A 379 -8.58 13.18 12.14
CA TYR A 379 -9.05 13.31 13.50
C TYR A 379 -9.85 14.61 13.69
N PRO A 380 -10.84 14.62 14.61
CA PRO A 380 -11.56 15.84 14.97
C PRO A 380 -10.62 16.89 15.55
N LYS A 381 -10.94 18.17 15.35
CA LYS A 381 -10.07 19.29 15.73
C LYS A 381 -9.72 19.33 17.22
N ASP A 382 -10.55 18.78 18.09
CA ASP A 382 -10.31 18.69 19.54
C ASP A 382 -9.11 17.78 19.86
N PHE A 383 -8.75 16.88 18.95
CA PHE A 383 -7.57 16.00 19.05
C PHE A 383 -6.30 16.62 18.46
N GLU A 384 -6.35 17.83 17.88
CA GLU A 384 -5.16 18.56 17.39
C GLU A 384 -4.39 19.16 18.59
N VAL A 385 -3.76 18.30 19.40
CA VAL A 385 -2.99 18.67 20.60
C VAL A 385 -1.60 19.15 20.25
N TYR A 386 -0.91 18.40 19.38
CA TYR A 386 0.41 18.75 18.89
C TYR A 386 0.30 19.72 17.72
N LYS A 387 0.86 20.92 17.85
CA LYS A 387 0.73 22.05 16.90
C LYS A 387 2.08 22.74 16.71
N PRO A 388 2.27 23.38 15.52
CA PRO A 388 1.43 23.36 14.33
C PRO A 388 1.53 22.02 13.58
N VAL A 389 0.58 21.74 12.65
CA VAL A 389 0.52 20.50 11.87
C VAL A 389 0.72 20.77 10.38
N ALA A 390 1.25 19.78 9.64
CA ALA A 390 1.24 19.79 8.19
C ALA A 390 -0.18 19.46 7.67
N ARG A 391 -0.66 20.26 6.72
CA ARG A 391 -1.96 20.08 6.06
C ARG A 391 -1.86 19.41 4.69
N ASN A 392 -0.67 19.29 4.17
CA ASN A 392 -0.35 18.63 2.90
C ASN A 392 1.07 18.07 2.93
N VAL A 393 1.40 17.27 1.92
CA VAL A 393 2.71 16.59 1.81
C VAL A 393 3.86 17.59 1.73
N GLU A 394 3.71 18.66 0.94
CA GLU A 394 4.77 19.65 0.73
C GLU A 394 5.20 20.37 2.02
N GLU A 395 4.23 20.67 2.91
CA GLU A 395 4.51 21.23 4.24
C GLU A 395 5.25 20.21 5.12
N GLY A 396 4.84 18.95 5.08
CA GLY A 396 5.46 17.87 5.83
C GLY A 396 6.90 17.60 5.40
N GLU A 397 7.17 17.58 4.11
CA GLU A 397 8.53 17.41 3.57
C GLU A 397 9.47 18.57 3.94
N LYS A 398 8.97 19.79 3.89
CA LYS A 398 9.73 20.97 4.28
C LYS A 398 10.02 21.01 5.78
N ASN A 399 9.14 20.45 6.59
CA ASN A 399 9.28 20.41 8.03
C ASN A 399 8.64 19.13 8.60
N VAL A 400 9.44 18.09 8.75
CA VAL A 400 9.05 16.79 9.30
C VAL A 400 8.40 16.92 10.70
N GLY A 401 8.77 17.93 11.48
CA GLY A 401 8.15 18.18 12.79
C GLY A 401 6.64 18.47 12.70
N LEU A 402 6.18 19.15 11.64
CA LEU A 402 4.77 19.39 11.39
C LEU A 402 4.02 18.10 11.02
N LEU A 403 4.67 17.23 10.25
CA LEU A 403 4.16 15.92 9.86
C LEU A 403 4.00 15.02 11.09
N ILE A 404 5.05 14.93 11.93
CA ILE A 404 5.02 14.17 13.19
C ILE A 404 3.93 14.68 14.11
N ASN A 405 3.73 16.02 14.21
CA ASN A 405 2.64 16.57 15.01
C ASN A 405 1.26 16.10 14.53
N ALA A 406 1.03 16.14 13.20
CA ALA A 406 -0.22 15.66 12.62
C ALA A 406 -0.42 14.16 12.89
N TYR A 407 0.63 13.36 12.68
CA TYR A 407 0.60 11.92 12.91
C TYR A 407 0.37 11.56 14.38
N ASP A 408 1.05 12.22 15.32
CA ASP A 408 0.88 11.95 16.75
C ASP A 408 -0.55 12.25 17.24
N ASN A 409 -1.23 13.21 16.61
CA ASN A 409 -2.63 13.48 16.90
C ASN A 409 -3.55 12.34 16.42
N THR A 410 -3.21 11.64 15.33
CA THR A 410 -3.96 10.43 14.92
C THR A 410 -3.86 9.33 15.97
N ILE A 411 -2.67 9.12 16.54
CA ILE A 411 -2.47 8.13 17.60
C ILE A 411 -3.26 8.50 18.87
N ARG A 412 -3.34 9.78 19.20
CA ARG A 412 -4.19 10.25 20.32
C ARG A 412 -5.67 10.02 20.06
N TYR A 413 -6.12 10.17 18.84
CA TYR A 413 -7.50 9.87 18.49
C TYR A 413 -7.78 8.37 18.57
N THR A 414 -6.88 7.54 18.09
CA THR A 414 -6.94 6.07 18.27
C THR A 414 -6.97 5.68 19.75
N ASP A 415 -6.13 6.28 20.59
CA ASP A 415 -6.14 6.08 22.05
C ASP A 415 -7.53 6.32 22.67
N PHE A 416 -8.17 7.42 22.29
CA PHE A 416 -9.52 7.77 22.74
C PHE A 416 -10.58 6.75 22.26
N LEU A 417 -10.53 6.34 21.00
CA LEU A 417 -11.50 5.39 20.45
C LEU A 417 -11.39 4.02 21.12
N LEU A 418 -10.17 3.53 21.33
CA LEU A 418 -9.92 2.25 22.00
C LEU A 418 -10.31 2.27 23.49
N ASP A 419 -10.04 3.37 24.21
CA ASP A 419 -10.44 3.52 25.62
C ASP A 419 -11.95 3.52 25.77
N ASN A 420 -12.67 4.24 24.90
CA ASN A 420 -14.14 4.25 24.87
C ASN A 420 -14.72 2.86 24.58
N LEU A 421 -14.10 2.12 23.64
CA LEU A 421 -14.50 0.74 23.34
C LEU A 421 -14.31 -0.16 24.55
N ILE A 422 -13.14 -0.12 25.18
CA ILE A 422 -12.85 -0.90 26.39
C ILE A 422 -13.84 -0.55 27.51
N THR A 423 -14.14 0.74 27.71
CA THR A 423 -15.11 1.20 28.69
C THR A 423 -16.50 0.65 28.41
N THR A 424 -16.93 0.64 27.15
CA THR A 424 -18.20 0.07 26.71
C THR A 424 -18.27 -1.43 26.98
N LEU A 425 -17.23 -2.17 26.57
CA LEU A 425 -17.15 -3.62 26.77
C LEU A 425 -17.07 -4.00 28.25
N ARG A 426 -16.34 -3.23 29.06
CA ARG A 426 -16.23 -3.46 30.51
C ARG A 426 -17.58 -3.30 31.24
N ALA A 427 -18.46 -2.45 30.74
CA ALA A 427 -19.80 -2.28 31.29
C ALA A 427 -20.77 -3.43 30.93
N MET A 428 -20.39 -4.33 30.00
CA MET A 428 -21.22 -5.45 29.54
C MET A 428 -20.89 -6.71 30.33
N THR A 429 -21.23 -6.74 31.62
CA THR A 429 -20.83 -7.80 32.57
C THR A 429 -21.36 -9.18 32.25
N ASP A 430 -22.43 -9.30 31.45
CA ASP A 430 -23.01 -10.59 31.01
C ASP A 430 -22.24 -11.23 29.84
N TRP A 431 -21.30 -10.49 29.26
CA TRP A 431 -20.48 -10.94 28.12
C TRP A 431 -19.03 -11.14 28.56
N LYS A 432 -18.43 -12.22 28.10
CA LYS A 432 -16.98 -12.36 28.05
C LYS A 432 -16.48 -11.48 26.89
N SER A 433 -15.82 -10.37 27.19
CA SER A 433 -15.48 -9.38 26.19
C SER A 433 -13.99 -9.25 25.99
N ALA A 434 -13.55 -9.19 24.74
CA ALA A 434 -12.17 -8.90 24.38
C ALA A 434 -12.10 -7.80 23.32
N MET A 435 -11.11 -6.92 23.45
CA MET A 435 -10.69 -5.99 22.42
C MET A 435 -9.26 -6.35 21.99
N ILE A 436 -9.06 -6.49 20.69
CA ILE A 436 -7.75 -6.69 20.07
C ILE A 436 -7.52 -5.54 19.10
N PHE A 437 -6.42 -4.82 19.26
CA PHE A 437 -5.98 -3.82 18.29
C PHE A 437 -4.64 -4.23 17.71
N ILE A 438 -4.56 -4.26 16.39
CA ILE A 438 -3.33 -4.50 15.65
C ILE A 438 -3.34 -3.64 14.38
N SER A 439 -2.19 -3.07 14.00
CA SER A 439 -2.10 -2.38 12.72
C SER A 439 -1.82 -3.35 11.58
N ASP A 440 -2.29 -3.01 10.40
CA ASP A 440 -2.00 -3.74 9.17
C ASP A 440 -0.52 -3.58 8.74
N HIS A 441 0.02 -2.37 8.84
CA HIS A 441 1.43 -2.02 8.67
C HIS A 441 1.77 -0.73 9.44
N GLY A 442 3.01 -0.29 9.34
CA GLY A 442 3.45 0.99 9.89
C GLY A 442 3.64 2.06 8.82
N GLU A 443 4.33 3.16 9.16
CA GLU A 443 4.44 4.37 8.33
C GLU A 443 5.81 5.03 8.47
N SER A 444 6.40 5.51 7.36
CA SER A 444 7.60 6.36 7.38
C SER A 444 7.21 7.83 7.41
N LEU A 445 7.80 8.58 8.33
CA LEU A 445 7.58 10.02 8.48
C LEU A 445 8.85 10.84 8.18
N GLY A 446 9.71 10.35 7.27
CA GLY A 446 10.95 11.00 6.87
C GLY A 446 12.22 10.25 7.27
N GLU A 447 12.13 9.04 7.80
CA GLU A 447 13.27 8.18 8.06
C GLU A 447 14.03 7.91 6.77
N ASN A 448 15.35 8.18 6.77
CA ASN A 448 16.19 8.08 5.56
C ASN A 448 15.64 8.87 4.35
N LYS A 449 14.85 9.93 4.59
CA LYS A 449 14.09 10.70 3.58
C LYS A 449 12.98 9.90 2.89
N MET A 450 12.53 8.81 3.49
CA MET A 450 11.41 8.01 3.03
C MET A 450 10.15 8.48 3.76
N PHE A 451 9.06 8.55 3.02
CA PHE A 451 7.74 8.96 3.51
C PHE A 451 6.72 7.92 3.08
N MET A 452 5.62 7.82 3.81
CA MET A 452 4.56 6.86 3.54
C MET A 452 4.99 5.40 3.77
N HIS A 453 4.30 4.47 3.15
CA HIS A 453 4.47 3.02 3.26
C HIS A 453 4.57 2.38 1.85
N GLY A 454 4.59 1.03 1.77
CA GLY A 454 4.57 0.31 0.50
C GLY A 454 5.95 0.02 -0.09
N LEU A 455 7.03 0.23 0.66
CA LEU A 455 8.35 -0.20 0.21
C LEU A 455 8.51 -1.72 0.38
N PRO A 456 9.23 -2.40 -0.53
CA PRO A 456 9.58 -3.79 -0.33
C PRO A 456 10.21 -4.01 1.06
N MET A 457 9.81 -5.07 1.78
CA MET A 457 10.24 -5.35 3.17
C MET A 457 11.76 -5.26 3.38
N LYS A 458 12.56 -5.68 2.39
CA LYS A 458 14.03 -5.62 2.46
C LYS A 458 14.60 -4.20 2.46
N LEU A 459 13.84 -3.22 1.99
CA LEU A 459 14.25 -1.83 1.82
C LEU A 459 13.54 -0.89 2.79
N ALA A 460 12.42 -1.35 3.32
CA ALA A 460 11.57 -0.57 4.19
C ALA A 460 12.26 -0.26 5.53
N PRO A 461 12.21 0.99 6.00
CA PRO A 461 12.52 1.29 7.38
C PRO A 461 11.62 0.47 8.31
N LYS A 462 12.16 0.12 9.48
CA LYS A 462 11.43 -0.69 10.47
C LYS A 462 10.11 -0.05 10.91
N GLU A 463 10.00 1.26 10.80
CA GLU A 463 8.80 2.03 11.08
C GLU A 463 7.63 1.68 10.15
N GLN A 464 7.88 1.04 8.99
CA GLN A 464 6.83 0.56 8.08
C GLN A 464 6.32 -0.85 8.43
N TYR A 465 7.00 -1.60 9.33
CA TYR A 465 6.59 -2.96 9.70
C TYR A 465 6.63 -3.27 11.20
N GLU A 466 7.23 -2.44 12.06
CA GLU A 466 7.06 -2.55 13.51
C GLU A 466 5.74 -1.90 13.91
N ILE A 467 4.76 -2.71 14.33
CA ILE A 467 3.37 -2.31 14.56
C ILE A 467 2.95 -2.47 16.03
N PRO A 468 1.97 -1.70 16.51
CA PRO A 468 1.36 -1.93 17.83
C PRO A 468 0.44 -3.16 17.79
N PHE A 469 0.47 -3.91 18.88
CA PHE A 469 -0.44 -5.02 19.14
C PHE A 469 -0.91 -4.95 20.60
N LEU A 470 -2.19 -4.61 20.80
CA LEU A 470 -2.79 -4.37 22.11
C LEU A 470 -3.94 -5.35 22.33
N VAL A 471 -4.04 -5.89 23.52
CA VAL A 471 -5.11 -6.83 23.90
C VAL A 471 -5.65 -6.45 25.26
N TRP A 472 -6.98 -6.33 25.33
CA TRP A 472 -7.72 -6.20 26.57
C TRP A 472 -8.79 -7.27 26.66
N THR A 473 -8.98 -7.84 27.86
CA THR A 473 -10.03 -8.83 28.15
C THR A 473 -10.76 -8.47 29.43
N SER A 474 -12.08 -8.71 29.45
CA SER A 474 -12.89 -8.52 30.65
C SER A 474 -12.53 -9.53 31.74
N GLU A 475 -12.89 -9.21 32.99
CA GLU A 475 -12.68 -10.14 34.11
C GLU A 475 -13.35 -11.51 33.90
N ASN A 476 -14.42 -11.58 33.11
CA ASN A 476 -15.12 -12.81 32.79
C ASN A 476 -14.28 -13.78 31.93
N PHE A 477 -13.25 -13.26 31.26
CA PHE A 477 -12.23 -14.06 30.57
C PHE A 477 -11.05 -14.46 31.50
N ARG A 478 -11.21 -14.53 32.80
CA ARG A 478 -10.13 -14.83 33.77
C ARG A 478 -9.35 -16.11 33.49
N ASN A 479 -9.97 -17.07 32.80
CA ASN A 479 -9.32 -18.32 32.39
C ASN A 479 -8.39 -18.14 31.17
N TYR A 480 -8.58 -17.08 30.41
CA TYR A 480 -7.75 -16.75 29.24
C TYR A 480 -6.59 -15.88 29.69
N LYS A 481 -5.53 -16.53 30.16
CA LYS A 481 -4.30 -15.86 30.52
C LYS A 481 -3.34 -15.87 29.33
N PRO A 482 -2.59 -14.78 29.09
CA PRO A 482 -1.50 -14.83 28.12
C PRO A 482 -0.55 -15.99 28.45
N LYS A 483 0.00 -16.63 27.43
CA LYS A 483 1.04 -17.63 27.60
C LYS A 483 2.27 -17.03 28.29
N ASP A 484 2.96 -17.82 29.10
CA ASP A 484 4.19 -17.39 29.77
C ASP A 484 5.36 -17.31 28.77
N GLU A 485 5.33 -18.16 27.75
CA GLU A 485 6.35 -18.27 26.71
C GLU A 485 5.73 -17.95 25.34
N LEU A 486 5.81 -16.70 24.93
CA LEU A 486 5.52 -16.22 23.59
C LEU A 486 6.82 -15.82 22.91
N PRO A 487 6.90 -15.83 21.58
CA PRO A 487 8.00 -15.20 20.86
C PRO A 487 8.16 -13.73 21.29
N ALA A 488 9.39 -13.25 21.28
CA ALA A 488 9.66 -11.86 21.64
C ALA A 488 8.96 -10.85 20.74
N VAL A 489 8.69 -11.23 19.49
CA VAL A 489 7.95 -10.46 18.49
C VAL A 489 6.90 -11.38 17.87
N LEU A 490 5.66 -10.95 17.86
CA LEU A 490 4.54 -11.68 17.28
C LEU A 490 4.32 -11.29 15.82
N GLU A 491 3.72 -12.20 15.06
CA GLU A 491 3.28 -11.98 13.68
C GLU A 491 1.75 -11.83 13.63
N GLN A 492 1.23 -11.26 12.57
CA GLN A 492 -0.19 -10.91 12.45
C GLN A 492 -1.14 -12.12 12.50
N HIS A 493 -0.74 -13.27 11.98
CA HIS A 493 -1.59 -14.48 11.96
C HIS A 493 -1.89 -15.07 13.35
N TYR A 494 -1.22 -14.62 14.42
CA TYR A 494 -1.61 -14.96 15.79
C TYR A 494 -3.04 -14.53 16.12
N ILE A 495 -3.57 -13.52 15.43
CA ILE A 495 -4.93 -13.02 15.61
C ILE A 495 -5.95 -14.08 15.26
N PHE A 496 -5.81 -14.77 14.12
CA PHE A 496 -6.73 -15.81 13.68
C PHE A 496 -6.97 -16.85 14.78
N HIS A 497 -5.91 -17.44 15.31
CA HIS A 497 -5.98 -18.51 16.30
C HIS A 497 -6.47 -18.01 17.67
N SER A 498 -6.05 -16.83 18.08
CA SER A 498 -6.49 -16.23 19.34
C SER A 498 -7.98 -15.90 19.34
N VAL A 499 -8.51 -15.42 18.22
CA VAL A 499 -9.95 -15.15 18.08
C VAL A 499 -10.76 -16.44 18.08
N LEU A 500 -10.29 -17.52 17.41
CA LEU A 500 -10.96 -18.82 17.47
C LEU A 500 -11.08 -19.32 18.91
N ASN A 501 -10.00 -19.22 19.70
CA ASN A 501 -10.00 -19.63 21.10
C ASN A 501 -10.96 -18.77 21.94
N LEU A 502 -10.89 -17.44 21.84
CA LEU A 502 -11.77 -16.53 22.59
C LEU A 502 -13.26 -16.75 22.29
N LEU A 503 -13.60 -17.13 21.06
CA LEU A 503 -14.96 -17.45 20.64
C LEU A 503 -15.33 -18.93 20.86
N SER A 504 -14.44 -19.72 21.46
CA SER A 504 -14.62 -21.16 21.70
C SER A 504 -14.95 -21.94 20.42
N ILE A 505 -14.28 -21.62 19.32
CA ILE A 505 -14.41 -22.34 18.04
C ILE A 505 -13.43 -23.53 18.05
N ASP A 506 -13.99 -24.73 18.20
CA ASP A 506 -13.24 -25.99 18.06
C ASP A 506 -13.07 -26.31 16.58
N SER A 507 -11.83 -26.34 16.09
CA SER A 507 -11.51 -26.43 14.66
C SER A 507 -10.17 -27.12 14.42
N PRO A 508 -10.07 -27.98 13.39
CA PRO A 508 -8.79 -28.51 12.94
C PRO A 508 -7.85 -27.43 12.35
N ALA A 509 -8.38 -26.27 11.97
CA ALA A 509 -7.59 -25.14 11.52
C ALA A 509 -6.91 -24.38 12.67
N TYR A 510 -7.36 -24.58 13.90
CA TYR A 510 -6.76 -23.97 15.08
C TYR A 510 -5.37 -24.56 15.37
N ASN A 511 -4.41 -23.67 15.54
CA ASN A 511 -3.07 -24.04 15.98
C ASN A 511 -2.75 -23.32 17.30
N LYS A 512 -2.63 -24.10 18.37
CA LYS A 512 -2.32 -23.58 19.71
C LYS A 512 -1.00 -22.84 19.79
N ASP A 513 -0.04 -23.11 18.91
CA ASP A 513 1.28 -22.48 18.95
C ASP A 513 1.20 -21.01 18.51
N PHE A 514 0.22 -20.67 17.69
CA PHE A 514 -0.07 -19.31 17.24
C PHE A 514 -1.20 -18.62 18.02
N ASP A 515 -1.64 -19.18 19.15
CA ASP A 515 -2.57 -18.51 20.05
C ASP A 515 -1.78 -17.80 21.17
N ILE A 516 -2.16 -16.55 21.48
CA ILE A 516 -1.54 -15.78 22.55
C ILE A 516 -2.03 -16.17 23.95
N PHE A 517 -3.12 -16.92 24.05
CA PHE A 517 -3.72 -17.37 25.30
C PHE A 517 -3.36 -18.82 25.65
N LYS A 518 -3.53 -19.15 26.96
CA LYS A 518 -3.36 -20.51 27.48
C LYS A 518 -4.62 -21.32 27.30
#